data_9f8498fc67cd3fbcc19ad3dbccbf6555
#
_entry.id   9f8498fc67cd3fbcc19ad3dbccbf6555
#
_cell.length_a   1.000
_cell.length_b   1.000
_cell.length_c   1.000
_cell.angle_alpha   90.00
_cell.angle_beta   90.00
_cell.angle_gamma   90.00
#
_symmetry.space_group_name_H-M   'P 1'
#
loop_
_entity.id
_entity.type
_entity.pdbx_description
1 polymer ?
#
loop_
_entity_poly.entity_id
_entity_poly.type
_entity_poly.pdbx_seq_one_letter_code
_entity_poly.pdbx_strand_id
1 'polypeptide(L)'
;MAHQFGEVVLVPFPFTDQSATKQRPGVIVSSLAYHRARRDLILMPITSQVRGSGEFGEVLVQDWQSAGLLKPSAIKPVLATFDRSLIRKTLGRLSPRDQQSLRDTIETLFG
;
A
#
# COMPACT_ATOMS: atom_id res chain seq x y z
N MET A 1 12.49 -13.36 -5.01
CA MET A 1 12.84 -12.13 -4.30
C MET A 1 11.85 -11.87 -3.19
N ALA A 2 12.34 -11.43 -2.06
CA ALA A 2 11.48 -11.20 -0.91
C ALA A 2 10.77 -9.86 -1.05
N HIS A 3 9.47 -9.86 -0.78
CA HIS A 3 8.72 -8.62 -0.66
C HIS A 3 9.07 -7.92 0.65
N GLN A 4 8.99 -6.61 0.67
CA GLN A 4 9.38 -5.80 1.82
C GLN A 4 8.34 -4.75 2.13
N PHE A 5 8.33 -4.31 3.39
CA PHE A 5 7.55 -3.15 3.81
C PHE A 5 7.88 -1.95 2.92
N GLY A 6 6.85 -1.25 2.49
CA GLY A 6 7.01 -0.06 1.65
C GLY A 6 7.06 -0.33 0.16
N GLU A 7 7.07 -1.58 -0.24
CA GLU A 7 7.02 -1.92 -1.66
C GLU A 7 5.63 -1.62 -2.21
N VAL A 8 5.56 -0.96 -3.36
CA VAL A 8 4.29 -0.61 -4.00
C VAL A 8 4.03 -1.62 -5.11
N VAL A 9 2.89 -2.28 -5.03
CA VAL A 9 2.54 -3.39 -5.92
C VAL A 9 1.16 -3.19 -6.52
N LEU A 10 0.90 -3.91 -7.59
CA LEU A 10 -0.39 -3.88 -8.27
C LEU A 10 -1.14 -5.17 -7.95
N VAL A 11 -2.35 -5.04 -7.41
CA VAL A 11 -3.16 -6.19 -6.99
C VAL A 11 -4.64 -5.96 -7.32
N PRO A 12 -5.44 -7.02 -7.40
CA PRO A 12 -6.87 -6.90 -7.68
C PRO A 12 -7.66 -6.58 -6.41
N PHE A 13 -7.64 -5.31 -5.99
CA PHE A 13 -8.43 -4.90 -4.83
C PHE A 13 -9.92 -4.95 -5.16
N PRO A 14 -10.72 -5.67 -4.35
CA PRO A 14 -12.14 -5.87 -4.64
C PRO A 14 -13.06 -4.83 -4.02
N PHE A 15 -12.59 -3.63 -3.74
CA PHE A 15 -13.31 -2.81 -2.78
C PHE A 15 -14.59 -2.17 -3.25
N THR A 16 -14.63 -1.60 -4.40
CA THR A 16 -15.64 -0.59 -4.60
C THR A 16 -16.39 -0.75 -5.87
N ASP A 17 -16.00 -1.71 -6.63
CA ASP A 17 -16.53 -1.82 -7.96
C ASP A 17 -16.88 -3.27 -8.22
N GLN A 18 -18.12 -3.49 -8.58
CA GLN A 18 -18.61 -4.83 -8.85
C GLN A 18 -17.99 -5.43 -10.11
N SER A 19 -17.33 -4.65 -10.91
CA SER A 19 -16.62 -5.17 -12.07
C SER A 19 -15.33 -5.89 -11.70
N ALA A 20 -14.98 -5.89 -10.49
CA ALA A 20 -14.19 -6.88 -9.77
C ALA A 20 -12.77 -7.22 -10.26
N THR A 21 -12.29 -6.75 -11.38
CA THR A 21 -10.99 -7.18 -11.86
C THR A 21 -9.99 -6.06 -12.07
N LYS A 22 -10.33 -4.87 -11.63
CA LYS A 22 -9.39 -3.75 -11.77
C LYS A 22 -8.20 -3.93 -10.86
N GLN A 23 -7.04 -3.80 -11.45
CA GLN A 23 -5.80 -3.77 -10.69
C GLN A 23 -5.64 -2.40 -10.07
N ARG A 24 -5.22 -2.36 -8.80
CA ARG A 24 -4.99 -1.10 -8.09
C ARG A 24 -3.70 -1.18 -7.33
N PRO A 25 -3.03 -0.05 -7.12
CA PRO A 25 -1.81 -0.04 -6.34
C PRO A 25 -2.12 -0.21 -4.86
N GLY A 26 -1.21 -0.90 -4.18
CA GLY A 26 -1.23 -1.04 -2.74
C GLY A 26 0.19 -1.05 -2.24
N VAL A 27 0.38 -0.79 -0.96
CA VAL A 27 1.68 -0.81 -0.33
C VAL A 27 1.74 -1.95 0.67
N ILE A 28 2.85 -2.68 0.64
CA ILE A 28 3.07 -3.80 1.57
C ILE A 28 3.43 -3.22 2.93
N VAL A 29 2.68 -3.63 3.95
CA VAL A 29 2.91 -3.18 5.34
C VAL A 29 3.29 -4.32 6.27
N SER A 30 3.30 -5.56 5.78
CA SER A 30 3.75 -6.69 6.57
C SER A 30 5.29 -6.77 6.57
N SER A 31 5.83 -7.38 7.62
CA SER A 31 7.28 -7.46 7.83
C SER A 31 7.90 -8.65 7.12
N LEU A 32 9.22 -8.64 7.00
CA LEU A 32 9.94 -9.80 6.46
C LEU A 32 9.70 -11.06 7.30
N ALA A 33 9.59 -10.91 8.61
CA ALA A 33 9.29 -12.06 9.48
C ALA A 33 7.94 -12.68 9.11
N TYR A 34 6.95 -11.83 8.86
CA TYR A 34 5.65 -12.30 8.42
C TYR A 34 5.74 -13.03 7.08
N HIS A 35 6.50 -12.47 6.15
CA HIS A 35 6.63 -13.04 4.81
C HIS A 35 7.37 -14.38 4.80
N ARG A 36 8.24 -14.61 5.79
CA ARG A 36 8.93 -15.90 5.93
C ARG A 36 8.02 -16.97 6.50
N ALA A 37 7.06 -16.56 7.32
CA ALA A 37 6.18 -17.49 8.01
C ALA A 37 4.91 -17.80 7.22
N ARG A 38 4.48 -16.90 6.35
CA ARG A 38 3.20 -17.02 5.66
C ARG A 38 3.32 -16.67 4.19
N ARG A 39 2.43 -17.24 3.38
CA ARG A 39 2.38 -16.94 1.96
C ARG A 39 1.69 -15.61 1.67
N ASP A 40 0.83 -15.17 2.56
CA ASP A 40 0.06 -13.95 2.34
C ASP A 40 0.88 -12.72 2.72
N LEU A 41 0.43 -11.59 2.20
CA LEU A 41 1.00 -10.27 2.46
C LEU A 41 -0.12 -9.38 2.96
N ILE A 42 0.22 -8.43 3.83
CA ILE A 42 -0.75 -7.44 4.30
C ILE A 42 -0.48 -6.15 3.56
N LEU A 43 -1.52 -5.60 2.94
CA LEU A 43 -1.42 -4.42 2.09
C LEU A 43 -2.40 -3.35 2.54
N MET A 44 -2.05 -2.10 2.24
CA MET A 44 -2.98 -0.98 2.36
C MET A 44 -3.16 -0.37 0.97
N PRO A 45 -4.41 -0.07 0.56
CA PRO A 45 -4.65 0.44 -0.79
C PRO A 45 -4.19 1.88 -0.96
N ILE A 46 -3.78 2.20 -2.18
CA ILE A 46 -3.35 3.54 -2.55
C ILE A 46 -4.36 4.09 -3.56
N THR A 47 -4.81 5.32 -3.33
CA THR A 47 -5.77 5.98 -4.21
C THR A 47 -5.20 7.29 -4.74
N SER A 48 -5.51 7.62 -6.00
CA SER A 48 -5.19 8.93 -6.56
C SER A 48 -6.30 9.94 -6.31
N GLN A 49 -7.41 9.53 -5.69
CA GLN A 49 -8.48 10.44 -5.34
C GLN A 49 -8.16 11.05 -3.97
N VAL A 50 -7.35 12.09 -3.99
CA VAL A 50 -6.92 12.77 -2.78
C VAL A 50 -7.71 14.04 -2.62
N ARG A 51 -8.30 14.25 -1.44
CA ARG A 51 -9.08 15.43 -1.12
C ARG A 51 -8.38 16.23 -0.03
N GLY A 52 -7.90 17.42 -0.40
CA GLY A 52 -7.26 18.32 0.53
C GLY A 52 -6.02 17.71 1.17
N SER A 53 -5.90 17.82 2.47
CA SER A 53 -4.76 17.27 3.22
C SER A 53 -4.93 15.81 3.60
N GLY A 54 -6.03 15.20 3.16
CA GLY A 54 -6.34 13.83 3.52
C GLY A 54 -7.16 13.76 4.80
N GLU A 55 -7.69 12.58 5.08
CA GLU A 55 -8.46 12.34 6.28
C GLU A 55 -7.60 11.64 7.32
N PHE A 56 -8.10 11.57 8.55
CA PHE A 56 -7.38 10.90 9.62
C PHE A 56 -7.04 9.47 9.20
N GLY A 57 -5.79 9.08 9.39
CA GLY A 57 -5.32 7.75 9.06
C GLY A 57 -4.81 7.59 7.63
N GLU A 58 -5.00 8.61 6.79
CA GLU A 58 -4.45 8.57 5.43
C GLU A 58 -3.03 9.11 5.41
N VAL A 59 -2.20 8.53 4.53
CA VAL A 59 -0.83 8.98 4.34
C VAL A 59 -0.70 9.53 2.92
N LEU A 60 -0.41 10.82 2.81
CA LEU A 60 -0.10 11.41 1.50
C LEU A 60 1.28 10.95 1.06
N VAL A 61 1.38 10.41 -0.14
CA VAL A 61 2.65 9.93 -0.66
C VAL A 61 3.39 11.12 -1.26
N GLN A 62 4.42 11.62 -0.57
CA GLN A 62 5.17 12.79 -1.00
C GLN A 62 5.99 12.48 -2.26
N ASP A 63 6.64 11.34 -2.28
CA ASP A 63 7.52 10.94 -3.38
C ASP A 63 6.84 9.90 -4.25
N TRP A 64 5.66 10.26 -4.74
CA TRP A 64 4.83 9.31 -5.49
C TRP A 64 5.48 8.86 -6.81
N GLN A 65 6.28 9.74 -7.44
CA GLN A 65 6.94 9.39 -8.70
C GLN A 65 7.98 8.28 -8.48
N SER A 66 8.80 8.40 -7.44
CA SER A 66 9.81 7.38 -7.16
C SER A 66 9.18 6.08 -6.66
N ALA A 67 7.96 6.16 -6.17
CA ALA A 67 7.22 4.96 -5.75
C ALA A 67 6.56 4.24 -6.94
N GLY A 68 6.70 4.76 -8.14
CA GLY A 68 6.12 4.13 -9.33
C GLY A 68 4.66 4.49 -9.58
N LEU A 69 4.15 5.51 -8.89
CA LEU A 69 2.78 5.96 -9.07
C LEU A 69 2.71 7.01 -10.18
N LEU A 70 1.55 7.13 -10.79
CA LEU A 70 1.36 8.03 -11.94
C LEU A 70 0.81 9.38 -11.55
N LYS A 71 0.29 9.52 -10.33
CA LYS A 71 -0.37 10.72 -9.85
C LYS A 71 -0.10 10.88 -8.37
N PRO A 72 -0.24 12.11 -7.84
CA PRO A 72 -0.28 12.29 -6.39
C PRO A 72 -1.32 11.36 -5.79
N SER A 73 -0.96 10.68 -4.71
CA SER A 73 -1.76 9.60 -4.16
C SER A 73 -1.71 9.60 -2.65
N ALA A 74 -2.66 8.89 -2.05
CA ALA A 74 -2.72 8.71 -0.60
C ALA A 74 -2.95 7.23 -0.28
N ILE A 75 -2.39 6.79 0.84
CA ILE A 75 -2.58 5.45 1.37
C ILE A 75 -3.78 5.49 2.30
N LYS A 76 -4.75 4.60 2.07
CA LYS A 76 -5.98 4.55 2.86
C LYS A 76 -5.81 3.65 4.08
N PRO A 77 -6.49 3.96 5.21
CA PRO A 77 -6.39 3.15 6.42
C PRO A 77 -7.24 1.88 6.34
N VAL A 78 -6.96 1.06 5.36
CA VAL A 78 -7.63 -0.22 5.15
C VAL A 78 -6.55 -1.28 5.09
N LEU A 79 -6.72 -2.36 5.83
CA LEU A 79 -5.80 -3.49 5.79
C LEU A 79 -6.45 -4.63 5.03
N ALA A 80 -5.75 -5.16 4.06
CA ALA A 80 -6.23 -6.30 3.28
C ALA A 80 -5.12 -7.32 3.16
N THR A 81 -5.46 -8.58 3.28
CA THR A 81 -4.52 -9.69 3.20
C THR A 81 -4.68 -10.37 1.86
N PHE A 82 -3.58 -10.54 1.14
CA PHE A 82 -3.58 -11.15 -0.18
C PHE A 82 -2.56 -12.29 -0.22
N ASP A 83 -2.91 -13.38 -0.88
CA ASP A 83 -1.89 -14.37 -1.21
C ASP A 83 -0.87 -13.72 -2.15
N ARG A 84 0.41 -14.01 -1.95
CA ARG A 84 1.46 -13.36 -2.76
C ARG A 84 1.32 -13.65 -4.25
N SER A 85 0.64 -14.73 -4.62
CA SER A 85 0.41 -15.03 -6.03
C SER A 85 -0.49 -14.00 -6.72
N LEU A 86 -1.19 -13.17 -5.95
CA LEU A 86 -2.06 -12.13 -6.51
C LEU A 86 -1.31 -10.85 -6.86
N ILE A 87 -0.05 -10.74 -6.49
CA ILE A 87 0.77 -9.61 -6.89
C ILE A 87 1.03 -9.69 -8.39
N ARG A 88 0.52 -8.71 -9.13
CA ARG A 88 0.67 -8.70 -10.58
C ARG A 88 1.97 -8.07 -11.02
N LYS A 89 2.41 -7.05 -10.28
CA LYS A 89 3.57 -6.27 -10.69
C LYS A 89 4.06 -5.47 -9.49
N THR A 90 5.37 -5.29 -9.37
CA THR A 90 5.95 -4.35 -8.44
C THR A 90 6.12 -3.02 -9.18
N LEU A 91 5.51 -1.96 -8.66
CA LEU A 91 5.56 -0.64 -9.28
C LEU A 91 6.78 0.15 -8.83
N GLY A 92 7.15 0.00 -7.58
CA GLY A 92 8.27 0.73 -7.00
C GLY A 92 8.28 0.55 -5.50
N ARG A 93 8.80 1.57 -4.80
CA ARG A 93 8.95 1.52 -3.36
C ARG A 93 8.80 2.92 -2.78
N LEU A 94 8.13 3.03 -1.65
CA LEU A 94 8.04 4.32 -0.96
C LEU A 94 9.43 4.81 -0.58
N SER A 95 9.61 6.12 -0.64
CA SER A 95 10.84 6.74 -0.16
C SER A 95 10.97 6.55 1.36
N PRO A 96 12.18 6.74 1.92
CA PRO A 96 12.35 6.62 3.37
C PRO A 96 11.40 7.51 4.17
N ARG A 97 11.17 8.75 3.72
CA ARG A 97 10.27 9.65 4.46
C ARG A 97 8.81 9.19 4.38
N ASP A 98 8.40 8.68 3.24
CA ASP A 98 7.03 8.17 3.10
C ASP A 98 6.85 6.87 3.89
N GLN A 99 7.87 6.02 3.94
CA GLN A 99 7.84 4.84 4.79
C GLN A 99 7.73 5.21 6.26
N GLN A 100 8.43 6.25 6.69
CA GLN A 100 8.37 6.69 8.09
C GLN A 100 6.98 7.24 8.42
N SER A 101 6.42 8.05 7.51
CA SER A 101 5.05 8.57 7.69
C SER A 101 4.04 7.43 7.80
N LEU A 102 4.22 6.40 6.98
CA LEU A 102 3.35 5.24 7.03
C LEU A 102 3.48 4.49 8.35
N ARG A 103 4.70 4.27 8.83
CA ARG A 103 4.92 3.59 10.12
C ARG A 103 4.28 4.37 11.26
N ASP A 104 4.45 5.68 11.26
CA ASP A 104 3.90 6.54 12.31
C ASP A 104 2.37 6.48 12.29
N THR A 105 1.79 6.48 11.11
CA THR A 105 0.33 6.41 10.96
C THR A 105 -0.21 5.07 11.41
N ILE A 106 0.44 3.98 11.04
CA ILE A 106 0.05 2.63 11.49
C ILE A 106 0.06 2.58 13.02
N GLU A 107 1.10 3.11 13.64
CA GLU A 107 1.21 3.15 15.08
C GLU A 107 0.07 3.95 15.70
N THR A 108 -0.27 5.08 15.09
CA THR A 108 -1.40 5.91 15.55
C THR A 108 -2.73 5.18 15.44
N LEU A 109 -2.91 4.41 14.36
CA LEU A 109 -4.16 3.68 14.14
C LEU A 109 -4.35 2.56 15.15
N PHE A 110 -3.29 1.92 15.59
CA PHE A 110 -3.38 0.75 16.46
C PHE A 110 -2.98 1.02 17.91
N GLY A 111 -2.45 2.17 18.18
CA GLY A 111 -2.04 2.52 19.54
C GLY A 111 -0.69 1.94 19.89
#